data_79da0185e8feeb9f287698f4e5044806
#
_entry.id   79da0185e8feeb9f287698f4e5044806
#
_cell.length_a   1.000
_cell.length_b   1.000
_cell.length_c   1.000
_cell.angle_alpha   90.00
_cell.angle_beta   90.00
_cell.angle_gamma   90.00
#
_symmetry.space_group_name_H-M   'P 1'
#
loop_
_entity.id
_entity.type
_entity.pdbx_description
1 polymer ?
#
loop_
_entity_poly.entity_id
_entity_poly.type
_entity_poly.pdbx_seq_one_letter_code
_entity_poly.pdbx_strand_id
1 'polypeptide(L)'
;KSFQRKARTNYCGLVVSSVNERLHVEGIRAGGSGSSLTDAESWDVWQRNHLDADSELVHDCALTLREAFVIVGAPDGQAVTSIESPFDVIAEPDPLDRRMLRAALKLWNDDLHAERRAVLFLPDSIHYAVAPKPSGTFDRLRWYETADDFSAEPDTYSNPLGRVPVVRFVNRPTIHGDGRSEFEDALDVQDRINNVVLDRLVIAKLQAYRQRWIKGMPSEDEDGNPLDLPFVPGVDMLWSVDADPSEVEFGEFSQVDLRPLLESARDDVTAFVTLTGLPPHYVAGDLVNASADALAAAEAR
;
A
#
# COMPACT_ATOMS: atom_id res chain seq x y z
N LYS A 1 -6.91 3.07 -18.69
CA LYS A 1 -7.14 2.53 -17.31
C LYS A 1 -6.95 1.00 -17.21
N SER A 2 -7.42 0.17 -18.15
CA SER A 2 -7.29 -1.31 -18.11
C SER A 2 -5.84 -1.81 -18.14
N PHE A 3 -4.97 -1.21 -18.98
CA PHE A 3 -3.55 -1.58 -19.08
C PHE A 3 -2.76 -1.21 -17.84
N GLN A 4 -2.98 -0.04 -17.27
CA GLN A 4 -2.32 0.42 -16.04
C GLN A 4 -2.59 -0.53 -14.87
N ARG A 5 -3.81 -1.09 -14.76
CA ARG A 5 -4.11 -2.08 -13.71
C ARG A 5 -3.33 -3.39 -13.89
N LYS A 6 -3.10 -3.81 -15.15
CA LYS A 6 -2.36 -5.05 -15.46
C LYS A 6 -0.84 -4.92 -15.32
N ALA A 7 -0.32 -3.69 -15.34
CA ALA A 7 1.10 -3.41 -15.20
C ALA A 7 1.55 -3.29 -13.73
N ARG A 8 0.62 -3.22 -12.79
CA ARG A 8 0.96 -3.09 -11.37
C ARG A 8 1.53 -4.39 -10.82
N THR A 9 2.71 -4.29 -10.27
CA THR A 9 3.35 -5.29 -9.41
C THR A 9 3.34 -4.78 -7.97
N ASN A 10 3.19 -5.65 -6.98
CA ASN A 10 3.12 -5.25 -5.57
C ASN A 10 4.31 -5.79 -4.78
N TYR A 11 5.51 -5.32 -5.11
CA TYR A 11 6.70 -5.67 -4.34
C TYR A 11 6.71 -5.01 -2.95
N CYS A 12 6.06 -3.84 -2.80
CA CYS A 12 5.89 -3.20 -1.49
C CYS A 12 5.13 -4.11 -0.51
N GLY A 13 4.07 -4.79 -0.96
CA GLY A 13 3.36 -5.75 -0.13
C GLY A 13 4.23 -6.94 0.29
N LEU A 14 5.13 -7.39 -0.59
CA LEU A 14 6.08 -8.46 -0.26
C LEU A 14 7.06 -8.03 0.84
N VAL A 15 7.53 -6.78 0.83
CA VAL A 15 8.38 -6.23 1.90
C VAL A 15 7.68 -6.30 3.24
N VAL A 16 6.44 -5.80 3.29
CA VAL A 16 5.63 -5.81 4.53
C VAL A 16 5.41 -7.22 5.03
N SER A 17 4.95 -8.13 4.16
CA SER A 17 4.70 -9.54 4.53
C SER A 17 5.96 -10.22 5.07
N SER A 18 7.11 -10.03 4.42
CA SER A 18 8.37 -10.66 4.82
C SER A 18 8.88 -10.22 6.19
N VAL A 19 8.57 -8.98 6.60
CA VAL A 19 8.88 -8.49 7.95
C VAL A 19 7.84 -8.97 8.95
N ASN A 20 6.56 -8.86 8.60
CA ASN A 20 5.44 -9.21 9.48
C ASN A 20 5.44 -10.69 9.89
N GLU A 21 5.74 -11.59 8.96
CA GLU A 21 5.85 -13.04 9.20
C GLU A 21 6.89 -13.41 10.28
N ARG A 22 7.81 -12.50 10.61
CA ARG A 22 8.85 -12.68 11.63
C ARG A 22 8.52 -12.04 12.98
N LEU A 23 7.42 -11.31 13.04
CA LEU A 23 6.99 -10.59 14.24
C LEU A 23 5.94 -11.42 15.01
N HIS A 24 6.41 -12.13 16.05
CA HIS A 24 5.54 -12.90 16.92
C HIS A 24 5.70 -12.48 18.35
N VAL A 25 4.59 -12.37 19.09
CA VAL A 25 4.58 -12.16 20.52
C VAL A 25 4.48 -13.52 21.20
N GLU A 26 5.57 -14.01 21.78
CA GLU A 26 5.64 -15.33 22.41
C GLU A 26 5.13 -15.35 23.85
N GLY A 27 5.01 -14.20 24.50
CA GLY A 27 4.54 -14.09 25.87
C GLY A 27 4.74 -12.72 26.47
N ILE A 28 4.11 -12.51 27.62
CA ILE A 28 4.16 -11.27 28.39
C ILE A 28 4.81 -11.59 29.75
N ARG A 29 5.73 -10.70 30.19
CA ARG A 29 6.34 -10.76 31.51
C ARG A 29 6.11 -9.44 32.25
N ALA A 30 5.38 -9.45 33.33
CA ALA A 30 5.28 -8.30 34.22
C ALA A 30 6.57 -8.16 35.02
N GLY A 31 7.28 -7.03 34.83
CA GLY A 31 8.62 -6.83 35.37
C GLY A 31 8.64 -6.60 36.88
N GLY A 32 8.90 -7.66 37.65
CA GLY A 32 9.43 -7.60 38.99
C GLY A 32 10.83 -8.24 39.00
N SER A 33 11.80 -7.65 39.68
CA SER A 33 13.17 -8.17 39.78
C SER A 33 13.15 -9.61 40.31
N GLY A 34 13.39 -10.58 39.40
CA GLY A 34 13.59 -11.99 39.74
C GLY A 34 12.48 -12.96 39.37
N SER A 35 11.36 -12.53 38.79
CA SER A 35 10.30 -13.45 38.31
C SER A 35 10.58 -13.91 36.90
N SER A 36 10.80 -15.21 36.72
CA SER A 36 10.87 -15.87 35.43
C SER A 36 9.47 -16.31 34.90
N LEU A 37 8.42 -15.96 35.65
CA LEU A 37 7.06 -16.40 35.37
C LEU A 37 6.38 -15.45 34.37
N THR A 38 5.71 -16.03 33.40
CA THR A 38 4.78 -15.34 32.51
C THR A 38 3.66 -14.75 33.35
N ASP A 39 3.27 -13.50 33.11
CA ASP A 39 2.09 -12.93 33.74
C ASP A 39 0.83 -13.57 33.13
N ALA A 40 0.26 -14.52 33.85
CA ALA A 40 -0.89 -15.28 33.39
C ALA A 40 -2.15 -14.41 33.20
N GLU A 41 -2.32 -13.36 34.00
CA GLU A 41 -3.46 -12.45 33.86
C GLU A 41 -3.35 -11.58 32.60
N SER A 42 -2.16 -11.04 32.34
CA SER A 42 -1.91 -10.26 31.13
C SER A 42 -2.03 -11.13 29.88
N TRP A 43 -1.57 -12.38 29.96
CA TRP A 43 -1.72 -13.34 28.86
C TRP A 43 -3.18 -13.73 28.62
N ASP A 44 -3.98 -13.86 29.66
CA ASP A 44 -5.42 -14.12 29.58
C ASP A 44 -6.17 -12.93 28.91
N VAL A 45 -5.78 -11.69 29.23
CA VAL A 45 -6.30 -10.50 28.52
C VAL A 45 -5.92 -10.54 27.03
N TRP A 46 -4.68 -10.90 26.71
CA TRP A 46 -4.20 -11.08 25.33
C TRP A 46 -5.04 -12.07 24.56
N GLN A 47 -5.24 -13.26 25.11
CA GLN A 47 -6.03 -14.33 24.50
C GLN A 47 -7.51 -13.97 24.32
N ARG A 48 -8.12 -13.38 25.34
CA ARG A 48 -9.54 -12.93 25.28
C ARG A 48 -9.79 -11.87 24.21
N ASN A 49 -8.79 -11.06 23.90
CA ASN A 49 -8.87 -10.02 22.86
C ASN A 49 -8.38 -10.52 21.49
N HIS A 50 -8.11 -11.82 21.33
CA HIS A 50 -7.64 -12.41 20.07
C HIS A 50 -6.38 -11.76 19.51
N LEU A 51 -5.52 -11.23 20.38
CA LEU A 51 -4.34 -10.47 19.96
C LEU A 51 -3.27 -11.35 19.26
N ASP A 52 -3.38 -12.67 19.33
CA ASP A 52 -2.55 -13.57 18.52
C ASP A 52 -2.74 -13.31 17.00
N ALA A 53 -3.98 -13.13 16.56
CA ALA A 53 -4.30 -12.81 15.18
C ALA A 53 -4.23 -11.29 14.91
N ASP A 54 -4.73 -10.51 15.86
CA ASP A 54 -4.89 -9.06 15.69
C ASP A 54 -3.56 -8.31 15.78
N SER A 55 -2.54 -8.85 16.46
CA SER A 55 -1.19 -8.26 16.47
C SER A 55 -0.57 -8.18 15.08
N GLU A 56 -0.83 -9.17 14.20
CA GLU A 56 -0.38 -9.13 12.81
C GLU A 56 -0.99 -7.95 12.04
N LEU A 57 -2.25 -7.58 12.32
CA LEU A 57 -2.91 -6.42 11.71
C LEU A 57 -2.28 -5.10 12.18
N VAL A 58 -1.90 -5.02 13.47
CA VAL A 58 -1.19 -3.84 14.01
C VAL A 58 0.15 -3.68 13.34
N HIS A 59 0.91 -4.78 13.21
CA HIS A 59 2.22 -4.77 12.57
C HIS A 59 2.11 -4.42 11.08
N ASP A 60 1.20 -5.05 10.33
CA ASP A 60 0.96 -4.75 8.91
C ASP A 60 0.62 -3.27 8.70
N CYS A 61 -0.27 -2.74 9.53
CA CYS A 61 -0.67 -1.34 9.49
C CYS A 61 0.52 -0.40 9.77
N ALA A 62 1.31 -0.68 10.82
CA ALA A 62 2.46 0.14 11.19
C ALA A 62 3.57 0.08 10.12
N LEU A 63 3.88 -1.10 9.58
CA LEU A 63 4.88 -1.30 8.52
C LEU A 63 4.47 -0.60 7.22
N THR A 64 3.17 -0.60 6.90
CA THR A 64 2.62 -0.01 5.67
C THR A 64 2.41 1.50 5.80
N LEU A 65 1.75 1.94 6.88
CA LEU A 65 1.26 3.33 7.06
C LEU A 65 2.12 4.15 8.03
N ARG A 66 3.29 3.64 8.42
CA ARG A 66 4.24 4.26 9.36
C ARG A 66 3.88 4.09 10.83
N GLU A 67 2.59 3.98 11.14
CA GLU A 67 2.07 3.84 12.49
C GLU A 67 0.73 3.10 12.52
N ALA A 68 0.40 2.56 13.67
CA ALA A 68 -0.89 1.98 13.99
C ALA A 68 -1.25 2.32 15.42
N PHE A 69 -2.52 2.22 15.76
CA PHE A 69 -3.02 2.54 17.08
C PHE A 69 -3.80 1.36 17.66
N VAL A 70 -3.70 1.20 18.97
CA VAL A 70 -4.54 0.28 19.73
C VAL A 70 -5.20 1.06 20.83
N ILE A 71 -6.53 1.11 20.83
CA ILE A 71 -7.30 1.72 21.90
C ILE A 71 -7.64 0.65 22.93
N VAL A 72 -7.42 0.95 24.19
CA VAL A 72 -7.73 0.06 25.32
C VAL A 72 -8.92 0.64 26.08
N GLY A 73 -10.02 -0.10 26.11
CA GLY A 73 -11.21 0.21 26.88
C GLY A 73 -11.44 -0.83 27.97
N ALA A 74 -12.36 -0.54 28.87
CA ALA A 74 -12.81 -1.50 29.87
C ALA A 74 -14.33 -1.42 30.06
N PRO A 75 -15.12 -1.72 29.01
CA PRO A 75 -16.55 -1.84 29.18
C PRO A 75 -16.84 -2.97 30.17
N ASP A 76 -17.73 -2.72 31.12
CA ASP A 76 -18.11 -3.70 32.15
C ASP A 76 -16.92 -4.22 33.00
N GLY A 77 -15.85 -3.44 33.09
CA GLY A 77 -14.66 -3.78 33.88
C GLY A 77 -13.72 -4.80 33.26
N GLN A 78 -13.96 -5.23 32.02
CA GLN A 78 -13.09 -6.12 31.28
C GLN A 78 -12.27 -5.36 30.22
N ALA A 79 -10.96 -5.60 30.18
CA ALA A 79 -10.10 -4.99 29.18
C ALA A 79 -10.46 -5.47 27.77
N VAL A 80 -10.77 -4.51 26.90
CA VAL A 80 -11.05 -4.72 25.47
C VAL A 80 -10.10 -3.85 24.65
N THR A 81 -9.55 -4.42 23.61
CA THR A 81 -8.66 -3.72 22.67
C THR A 81 -9.33 -3.53 21.31
N SER A 82 -9.08 -2.39 20.69
CA SER A 82 -9.51 -2.09 19.33
C SER A 82 -8.32 -1.60 18.51
N ILE A 83 -8.07 -2.27 17.38
CA ILE A 83 -6.99 -1.89 16.45
C ILE A 83 -7.52 -0.82 15.51
N GLU A 84 -6.75 0.23 15.36
CA GLU A 84 -7.15 1.41 14.64
C GLU A 84 -6.08 1.85 13.63
N SER A 85 -6.56 2.28 12.49
CA SER A 85 -5.73 2.83 11.42
C SER A 85 -5.42 4.31 11.69
N PRO A 86 -4.24 4.82 11.25
CA PRO A 86 -3.95 6.26 11.23
C PRO A 86 -4.88 7.06 10.30
N PHE A 87 -5.73 6.39 9.53
CA PHE A 87 -6.82 7.07 8.81
C PHE A 87 -8.02 7.42 9.71
N ASP A 88 -8.16 6.75 10.82
CA ASP A 88 -9.29 6.93 11.74
C ASP A 88 -8.86 7.48 13.11
N VAL A 89 -7.58 7.38 13.46
CA VAL A 89 -7.01 7.88 14.73
C VAL A 89 -5.80 8.77 14.47
N ILE A 90 -5.74 9.88 15.19
CA ILE A 90 -4.57 10.74 15.31
C ILE A 90 -4.21 10.89 16.78
N ALA A 91 -2.94 10.92 17.10
CA ALA A 91 -2.46 11.08 18.47
C ALA A 91 -1.38 12.15 18.58
N GLU A 92 -1.40 12.89 19.69
CA GLU A 92 -0.44 13.94 20.01
C GLU A 92 0.51 13.42 21.09
N PRO A 93 1.79 13.18 20.77
CA PRO A 93 2.79 12.78 21.76
C PRO A 93 3.10 13.91 22.76
N ASP A 94 3.50 13.52 23.97
CA ASP A 94 4.03 14.49 24.93
C ASP A 94 5.39 15.02 24.45
N PRO A 95 5.59 16.34 24.39
CA PRO A 95 6.85 16.93 23.95
C PRO A 95 8.06 16.56 24.83
N LEU A 96 7.83 16.25 26.12
CA LEU A 96 8.87 15.88 27.08
C LEU A 96 9.14 14.38 27.09
N ASP A 97 8.10 13.56 26.88
CA ASP A 97 8.22 12.11 26.76
C ASP A 97 7.34 11.60 25.61
N ARG A 98 7.93 11.45 24.44
CA ARG A 98 7.25 11.01 23.22
C ARG A 98 6.64 9.60 23.27
N ARG A 99 6.94 8.83 24.32
CA ARG A 99 6.32 7.52 24.57
C ARG A 99 4.95 7.67 25.20
N MET A 100 4.68 8.84 25.76
CA MET A 100 3.38 9.20 26.33
C MET A 100 2.58 10.03 25.34
N LEU A 101 1.26 9.91 25.40
CA LEU A 101 0.34 10.73 24.60
C LEU A 101 -0.32 11.78 25.50
N ARG A 102 -0.44 13.00 25.00
CA ARG A 102 -1.22 14.07 25.63
C ARG A 102 -2.69 14.01 25.26
N ALA A 103 -2.98 13.60 24.03
CA ALA A 103 -4.32 13.46 23.51
C ALA A 103 -4.34 12.44 22.36
N ALA A 104 -5.50 11.85 22.11
CA ALA A 104 -5.77 11.11 20.88
C ALA A 104 -7.21 11.36 20.44
N LEU A 105 -7.43 11.39 19.13
CA LEU A 105 -8.74 11.62 18.54
C LEU A 105 -9.05 10.47 17.57
N LYS A 106 -10.16 9.77 17.81
CA LYS A 106 -10.72 8.79 16.88
C LYS A 106 -11.94 9.35 16.20
N LEU A 107 -12.07 9.05 14.91
CA LEU A 107 -13.13 9.54 14.08
C LEU A 107 -13.58 8.45 13.10
N TRP A 108 -14.90 8.26 12.98
CA TRP A 108 -15.46 7.29 12.04
C TRP A 108 -16.87 7.69 11.60
N ASN A 109 -17.31 7.07 10.52
CA ASN A 109 -18.69 7.16 10.07
C ASN A 109 -19.50 6.01 10.65
N ASP A 110 -20.58 6.32 11.31
CA ASP A 110 -21.60 5.36 11.71
C ASP A 110 -22.69 5.32 10.63
N ASP A 111 -22.57 4.33 9.74
CA ASP A 111 -23.51 4.17 8.62
C ASP A 111 -24.92 3.74 9.08
N LEU A 112 -25.00 3.09 10.24
CA LEU A 112 -26.27 2.64 10.81
C LEU A 112 -27.16 3.83 11.25
N HIS A 113 -26.53 4.83 11.87
CA HIS A 113 -27.22 6.01 12.38
C HIS A 113 -27.11 7.22 11.44
N ALA A 114 -26.41 7.07 10.31
CA ALA A 114 -26.11 8.16 9.36
C ALA A 114 -25.41 9.35 10.04
N GLU A 115 -24.47 9.07 10.93
CA GLU A 115 -23.74 10.03 11.74
C GLU A 115 -22.23 9.91 11.52
N ARG A 116 -21.51 10.99 11.81
CA ARG A 116 -20.08 10.99 12.08
C ARG A 116 -19.86 11.02 13.57
N ARG A 117 -18.96 10.21 14.07
CA ARG A 117 -18.63 10.16 15.48
C ARG A 117 -17.18 10.51 15.71
N ALA A 118 -16.93 11.29 16.77
CA ALA A 118 -15.62 11.68 17.23
C ALA A 118 -15.47 11.30 18.70
N VAL A 119 -14.30 10.76 19.07
CA VAL A 119 -13.94 10.52 20.47
C VAL A 119 -12.58 11.12 20.71
N LEU A 120 -12.53 12.12 21.61
CA LEU A 120 -11.28 12.71 22.10
C LEU A 120 -10.91 12.06 23.43
N PHE A 121 -9.74 11.47 23.45
CA PHE A 121 -9.15 10.84 24.63
C PHE A 121 -8.11 11.78 25.24
N LEU A 122 -8.35 12.18 26.48
CA LEU A 122 -7.43 12.94 27.32
C LEU A 122 -7.00 12.10 28.53
N PRO A 123 -5.95 12.47 29.26
CA PRO A 123 -5.51 11.72 30.43
C PRO A 123 -6.56 11.59 31.54
N ASP A 124 -7.40 12.60 31.70
CA ASP A 124 -8.39 12.73 32.77
C ASP A 124 -9.85 12.52 32.28
N SER A 125 -10.10 12.67 30.99
CA SER A 125 -11.44 12.68 30.43
C SER A 125 -11.52 12.08 29.01
N ILE A 126 -12.71 11.60 28.66
CA ILE A 126 -13.05 11.11 27.33
C ILE A 126 -14.30 11.83 26.85
N HIS A 127 -14.22 12.45 25.69
CA HIS A 127 -15.29 13.26 25.12
C HIS A 127 -15.84 12.62 23.86
N TYR A 128 -17.15 12.41 23.79
CA TYR A 128 -17.86 11.87 22.65
C TYR A 128 -18.65 12.97 21.96
N ALA A 129 -18.41 13.17 20.67
CA ALA A 129 -19.12 14.14 19.86
C ALA A 129 -19.75 13.45 18.63
N VAL A 130 -20.87 13.96 18.22
CA VAL A 130 -21.66 13.43 17.10
C VAL A 130 -21.98 14.57 16.13
N ALA A 131 -21.90 14.31 14.84
CA ALA A 131 -22.31 15.22 13.79
C ALA A 131 -23.13 14.48 12.72
N PRO A 132 -24.08 15.14 12.02
CA PRO A 132 -24.77 14.55 10.89
C PRO A 132 -23.80 14.12 9.79
N LYS A 133 -24.05 12.98 9.17
CA LYS A 133 -23.26 12.55 8.01
C LYS A 133 -23.57 13.46 6.81
N PRO A 134 -22.58 14.11 6.18
CA PRO A 134 -22.83 14.91 5.01
C PRO A 134 -23.36 14.07 3.86
N SER A 135 -24.27 14.64 3.08
CA SER A 135 -24.76 14.01 1.85
C SER A 135 -23.64 14.03 0.80
N GLY A 136 -23.18 12.87 0.40
CA GLY A 136 -22.13 12.70 -0.63
C GLY A 136 -21.02 11.76 -0.21
N THR A 137 -19.99 11.64 -1.08
CA THR A 137 -18.80 10.84 -0.77
C THR A 137 -17.96 11.57 0.27
N PHE A 138 -17.84 11.00 1.45
CA PHE A 138 -17.02 11.54 2.52
C PHE A 138 -15.53 11.32 2.20
N ASP A 139 -14.77 12.42 2.11
CA ASP A 139 -13.32 12.37 2.00
C ASP A 139 -12.71 12.43 3.41
N ARG A 140 -12.13 11.33 3.86
CA ARG A 140 -11.48 11.23 5.17
C ARG A 140 -10.32 12.24 5.34
N LEU A 141 -9.75 12.75 4.27
CA LEU A 141 -8.67 13.71 4.30
C LEU A 141 -9.14 15.16 4.58
N ARG A 142 -10.45 15.42 4.58
CA ARG A 142 -11.03 16.76 4.76
C ARG A 142 -11.76 16.98 6.10
N TRP A 143 -11.36 16.26 7.09
CA TRP A 143 -11.96 16.30 8.43
C TRP A 143 -12.03 17.68 9.08
N TYR A 144 -10.91 18.45 8.96
CA TYR A 144 -10.78 19.79 9.51
C TYR A 144 -11.79 20.78 8.93
N GLU A 145 -12.30 20.54 7.71
CA GLU A 145 -13.30 21.40 7.06
C GLU A 145 -14.69 21.25 7.68
N THR A 146 -14.90 20.26 8.53
CA THR A 146 -16.21 19.92 9.10
C THR A 146 -16.19 19.83 10.63
N ALA A 147 -15.16 20.36 11.27
CA ALA A 147 -15.04 20.36 12.73
C ALA A 147 -16.20 21.09 13.41
N ASP A 148 -16.69 22.16 12.80
CA ASP A 148 -17.80 22.98 13.34
C ASP A 148 -19.17 22.26 13.29
N ASP A 149 -19.27 21.14 12.53
CA ASP A 149 -20.51 20.36 12.46
C ASP A 149 -20.74 19.47 13.71
N PHE A 150 -19.70 19.24 14.51
CA PHE A 150 -19.80 18.43 15.72
C PHE A 150 -20.49 19.19 16.84
N SER A 151 -21.17 18.44 17.73
CA SER A 151 -21.89 19.02 18.86
C SER A 151 -20.95 19.86 19.73
N ALA A 152 -21.39 21.06 20.09
CA ALA A 152 -20.65 21.98 20.95
C ALA A 152 -20.52 21.47 22.39
N GLU A 153 -21.42 20.58 22.82
CA GLU A 153 -21.42 19.94 24.14
C GLU A 153 -21.29 18.43 24.00
N PRO A 154 -20.04 17.90 23.93
CA PRO A 154 -19.81 16.46 23.85
C PRO A 154 -20.16 15.79 25.17
N ASP A 155 -20.63 14.54 25.11
CA ASP A 155 -20.77 13.70 26.31
C ASP A 155 -19.39 13.43 26.89
N THR A 156 -19.18 13.81 28.15
CA THR A 156 -17.89 13.74 28.81
C THR A 156 -17.90 12.70 29.94
N TYR A 157 -16.93 11.81 29.91
CA TYR A 157 -16.70 10.76 30.92
C TYR A 157 -15.33 10.92 31.54
N SER A 158 -15.23 10.58 32.83
CA SER A 158 -13.93 10.53 33.53
C SER A 158 -13.07 9.37 32.99
N ASN A 159 -11.81 9.62 32.78
CA ASN A 159 -10.83 8.59 32.44
C ASN A 159 -10.08 8.10 33.69
N PRO A 160 -10.41 6.91 34.23
CA PRO A 160 -9.81 6.42 35.44
C PRO A 160 -8.34 6.00 35.31
N LEU A 161 -7.82 5.88 34.08
CA LEU A 161 -6.45 5.42 33.82
C LEU A 161 -5.38 6.50 34.10
N GLY A 162 -5.77 7.78 34.17
CA GLY A 162 -4.84 8.89 34.35
C GLY A 162 -3.85 9.07 33.20
N ARG A 163 -4.12 8.42 32.05
CA ARG A 163 -3.34 8.51 30.80
C ARG A 163 -4.26 8.28 29.61
N VAL A 164 -3.85 8.74 28.44
CA VAL A 164 -4.58 8.49 27.18
C VAL A 164 -4.63 6.98 26.93
N PRO A 165 -5.83 6.39 26.79
CA PRO A 165 -6.00 4.94 26.63
C PRO A 165 -5.73 4.47 25.18
N VAL A 166 -4.73 5.05 24.55
CA VAL A 166 -4.31 4.75 23.18
C VAL A 166 -2.82 4.42 23.20
N VAL A 167 -2.47 3.29 22.59
CA VAL A 167 -1.09 2.88 22.39
C VAL A 167 -0.74 3.11 20.94
N ARG A 168 0.32 3.88 20.70
CA ARG A 168 0.84 4.20 19.36
C ARG A 168 1.98 3.25 19.02
N PHE A 169 1.84 2.51 17.93
CA PHE A 169 2.90 1.69 17.35
C PHE A 169 3.50 2.45 16.18
N VAL A 170 4.79 2.75 16.26
CA VAL A 170 5.51 3.55 15.25
C VAL A 170 6.60 2.70 14.63
N ASN A 171 6.56 2.54 13.32
CA ASN A 171 7.61 1.85 12.58
C ASN A 171 8.76 2.81 12.28
N ARG A 172 10.00 2.38 12.58
CA ARG A 172 11.25 3.11 12.29
C ARG A 172 11.19 4.60 12.66
N PRO A 173 10.91 4.93 13.94
CA PRO A 173 10.68 6.31 14.36
C PRO A 173 11.91 7.20 14.09
N THR A 174 11.65 8.39 13.56
CA THR A 174 12.66 9.45 13.40
C THR A 174 12.92 10.15 14.75
N ILE A 175 13.94 11.03 14.78
CA ILE A 175 14.22 11.84 15.98
C ILE A 175 13.04 12.77 16.34
N HIS A 176 12.20 13.10 15.38
CA HIS A 176 10.99 13.91 15.59
C HIS A 176 9.78 13.08 16.04
N GLY A 177 9.91 11.75 16.05
CA GLY A 177 8.85 10.83 16.47
C GLY A 177 7.92 10.37 15.34
N ASP A 178 8.15 10.85 14.10
CA ASP A 178 7.42 10.38 12.94
C ASP A 178 7.91 9.00 12.52
N GLY A 179 6.99 8.12 12.16
CA GLY A 179 7.31 6.82 11.60
C GLY A 179 7.69 6.88 10.13
N ARG A 180 8.24 5.77 9.63
CA ARG A 180 8.48 5.54 8.20
C ARG A 180 7.88 4.22 7.77
N SER A 181 7.31 4.18 6.56
CA SER A 181 6.90 2.93 5.94
C SER A 181 8.12 2.05 5.64
N GLU A 182 7.96 0.74 5.68
CA GLU A 182 9.06 -0.20 5.45
C GLU A 182 9.62 -0.14 4.02
N PHE A 183 8.79 0.30 3.08
CA PHE A 183 9.15 0.43 1.66
C PHE A 183 9.23 1.89 1.17
N GLU A 184 9.22 2.88 2.07
CA GLU A 184 9.16 4.32 1.71
C GLU A 184 10.30 4.72 0.76
N ASP A 185 11.53 4.28 1.05
CA ASP A 185 12.72 4.60 0.26
C ASP A 185 12.72 3.92 -1.13
N ALA A 186 11.86 2.94 -1.35
CA ALA A 186 11.78 2.16 -2.59
C ALA A 186 10.56 2.49 -3.47
N LEU A 187 9.72 3.46 -3.09
CA LEU A 187 8.50 3.82 -3.82
C LEU A 187 8.78 4.25 -5.26
N ASP A 188 9.78 5.11 -5.48
CA ASP A 188 10.14 5.58 -6.81
C ASP A 188 10.65 4.44 -7.71
N VAL A 189 11.33 3.44 -7.11
CA VAL A 189 11.78 2.26 -7.85
C VAL A 189 10.60 1.36 -8.20
N GLN A 190 9.63 1.20 -7.28
CA GLN A 190 8.40 0.47 -7.56
C GLN A 190 7.62 1.10 -8.72
N ASP A 191 7.56 2.42 -8.78
CA ASP A 191 6.90 3.14 -9.88
C ASP A 191 7.64 2.95 -11.21
N ARG A 192 8.99 2.95 -11.21
CA ARG A 192 9.79 2.63 -12.41
C ARG A 192 9.49 1.22 -12.92
N ILE A 193 9.49 0.23 -12.04
CA ILE A 193 9.15 -1.16 -12.40
C ILE A 193 7.76 -1.21 -13.06
N ASN A 194 6.75 -0.58 -12.49
CA ASN A 194 5.40 -0.54 -13.03
C ASN A 194 5.36 0.12 -14.41
N ASN A 195 6.12 1.20 -14.62
CA ASN A 195 6.22 1.90 -15.90
C ASN A 195 6.86 1.03 -16.97
N VAL A 196 7.99 0.37 -16.68
CA VAL A 196 8.64 -0.54 -17.64
C VAL A 196 7.74 -1.72 -18.01
N VAL A 197 7.01 -2.27 -17.03
CA VAL A 197 6.02 -3.34 -17.30
C VAL A 197 4.89 -2.82 -18.18
N LEU A 198 4.42 -1.59 -17.96
CA LEU A 198 3.39 -0.96 -18.78
C LEU A 198 3.87 -0.77 -20.22
N ASP A 199 5.05 -0.22 -20.40
CA ASP A 199 5.65 0.01 -21.74
C ASP A 199 5.80 -1.31 -22.50
N ARG A 200 6.30 -2.35 -21.85
CA ARG A 200 6.38 -3.70 -22.42
C ARG A 200 5.01 -4.23 -22.87
N LEU A 201 3.97 -4.07 -22.05
CA LEU A 201 2.62 -4.51 -22.39
C LEU A 201 2.05 -3.73 -23.59
N VAL A 202 2.31 -2.42 -23.64
CA VAL A 202 1.87 -1.55 -24.75
C VAL A 202 2.58 -1.93 -26.04
N ILE A 203 3.92 -2.05 -26.00
CA ILE A 203 4.72 -2.44 -27.16
C ILE A 203 4.31 -3.83 -27.65
N ALA A 204 4.18 -4.82 -26.76
CA ALA A 204 3.76 -6.16 -27.11
C ALA A 204 2.37 -6.18 -27.80
N LYS A 205 1.44 -5.34 -27.32
CA LYS A 205 0.12 -5.21 -27.95
C LYS A 205 0.20 -4.55 -29.34
N LEU A 206 0.97 -3.48 -29.47
CA LEU A 206 1.13 -2.80 -30.76
C LEU A 206 1.82 -3.70 -31.80
N GLN A 207 2.82 -4.47 -31.36
CA GLN A 207 3.54 -5.42 -32.23
C GLN A 207 2.74 -6.66 -32.59
N ALA A 208 1.72 -7.03 -31.82
CA ALA A 208 0.79 -8.09 -32.18
C ALA A 208 0.03 -7.77 -33.46
N TYR A 209 -0.12 -6.48 -33.78
CA TYR A 209 -0.69 -5.96 -35.03
C TYR A 209 0.46 -5.42 -35.86
N ARG A 210 1.03 -6.25 -36.75
CA ARG A 210 2.13 -5.85 -37.63
C ARG A 210 1.73 -4.63 -38.44
N GLN A 211 2.43 -3.52 -38.24
CA GLN A 211 2.24 -2.33 -39.08
C GLN A 211 2.92 -2.57 -40.43
N ARG A 212 2.13 -2.47 -41.46
CA ARG A 212 2.58 -2.60 -42.85
C ARG A 212 2.61 -1.23 -43.50
N TRP A 213 3.50 -1.05 -44.41
CA TRP A 213 3.57 0.16 -45.23
C TRP A 213 3.58 -0.17 -46.71
N ILE A 214 3.06 0.76 -47.50
CA ILE A 214 3.07 0.70 -48.95
C ILE A 214 3.69 2.00 -49.43
N LYS A 215 4.57 1.88 -50.44
CA LYS A 215 5.19 3.01 -51.10
C LYS A 215 4.92 2.90 -52.61
N GLY A 216 4.70 4.04 -53.29
CA GLY A 216 4.48 4.10 -54.71
C GLY A 216 3.02 4.12 -55.14
N MET A 217 2.06 4.02 -54.22
CA MET A 217 0.64 4.22 -54.56
C MET A 217 0.33 5.70 -54.79
N PRO A 218 -0.39 6.06 -55.87
CA PRO A 218 -0.89 7.43 -56.03
C PRO A 218 -1.91 7.75 -54.95
N SER A 219 -1.81 8.93 -54.34
CA SER A 219 -2.73 9.44 -53.31
C SER A 219 -3.92 10.19 -53.89
N GLU A 220 -3.86 10.55 -55.19
CA GLU A 220 -4.86 11.32 -55.91
C GLU A 220 -5.14 10.66 -57.26
N ASP A 221 -6.36 10.80 -57.78
CA ASP A 221 -6.74 10.40 -59.11
C ASP A 221 -6.22 11.42 -60.18
N GLU A 222 -6.46 11.15 -61.49
CA GLU A 222 -6.05 12.04 -62.57
C GLU A 222 -6.72 13.43 -62.50
N ASP A 223 -7.82 13.57 -61.75
CA ASP A 223 -8.58 14.80 -61.56
C ASP A 223 -8.18 15.53 -60.24
N GLY A 224 -7.20 15.03 -59.48
CA GLY A 224 -6.72 15.63 -58.23
C GLY A 224 -7.59 15.35 -57.01
N ASN A 225 -8.50 14.38 -57.08
CA ASN A 225 -9.29 13.98 -55.90
C ASN A 225 -8.55 12.91 -55.11
N PRO A 226 -8.61 12.96 -53.74
CA PRO A 226 -8.00 11.94 -52.93
C PRO A 226 -8.60 10.55 -53.20
N LEU A 227 -7.74 9.59 -53.53
CA LEU A 227 -8.14 8.20 -53.71
C LEU A 227 -8.41 7.58 -52.34
N ASP A 228 -9.59 6.98 -52.17
CA ASP A 228 -9.85 6.13 -51.03
C ASP A 228 -8.87 4.96 -51.05
N LEU A 229 -8.04 4.86 -50.00
CA LEU A 229 -7.12 3.75 -49.86
C LEU A 229 -7.91 2.44 -49.82
N PRO A 230 -7.62 1.47 -50.70
CA PRO A 230 -8.39 0.23 -50.80
C PRO A 230 -8.22 -0.72 -49.62
N PHE A 231 -7.68 -0.21 -48.53
CA PHE A 231 -7.30 -1.01 -47.37
C PHE A 231 -8.10 -0.63 -46.13
N VAL A 232 -8.90 -1.55 -45.66
CA VAL A 232 -9.45 -1.48 -44.32
C VAL A 232 -8.37 -2.02 -43.36
N PRO A 233 -7.90 -1.23 -42.37
CA PRO A 233 -6.95 -1.73 -41.38
C PRO A 233 -7.56 -2.91 -40.63
N GLY A 234 -7.04 -4.12 -40.83
CA GLY A 234 -7.53 -5.34 -40.18
C GLY A 234 -6.41 -6.36 -40.04
N VAL A 235 -6.48 -7.17 -38.98
CA VAL A 235 -5.47 -8.19 -38.63
C VAL A 235 -5.45 -9.32 -39.66
N ASP A 236 -6.62 -9.60 -40.29
CA ASP A 236 -6.85 -10.77 -41.13
C ASP A 236 -6.94 -10.42 -42.63
N MET A 237 -6.63 -9.17 -43.04
CA MET A 237 -6.77 -8.76 -44.40
C MET A 237 -5.48 -8.91 -45.19
N LEU A 238 -5.55 -9.68 -46.27
CA LEU A 238 -4.51 -9.74 -47.30
C LEU A 238 -4.68 -8.53 -48.23
N TRP A 239 -3.63 -7.73 -48.36
CA TRP A 239 -3.60 -6.61 -49.26
C TRP A 239 -3.19 -7.10 -50.67
N SER A 240 -4.03 -6.87 -51.63
CA SER A 240 -3.70 -7.08 -53.06
C SER A 240 -3.90 -5.77 -53.80
N VAL A 241 -2.93 -5.38 -54.61
CA VAL A 241 -2.96 -4.19 -55.44
C VAL A 241 -2.71 -4.65 -56.85
N ASP A 242 -3.56 -4.19 -57.79
CA ASP A 242 -3.39 -4.42 -59.22
C ASP A 242 -2.51 -3.30 -59.80
N ALA A 243 -1.21 -3.38 -59.54
CA ALA A 243 -0.20 -2.43 -59.97
C ALA A 243 1.06 -3.19 -60.42
N ASP A 244 1.88 -2.56 -61.27
CA ASP A 244 3.15 -3.14 -61.69
C ASP A 244 4.07 -3.35 -60.46
N PRO A 245 4.63 -4.54 -60.27
CA PRO A 245 5.53 -4.83 -59.16
C PRO A 245 6.77 -3.92 -59.06
N SER A 246 7.10 -3.21 -60.15
CA SER A 246 8.21 -2.25 -60.16
C SER A 246 7.84 -0.87 -59.59
N GLU A 247 6.54 -0.57 -59.47
CA GLU A 247 6.05 0.73 -59.02
C GLU A 247 5.62 0.74 -57.54
N VAL A 248 5.22 -0.41 -56.99
CA VAL A 248 4.70 -0.52 -55.63
C VAL A 248 5.58 -1.41 -54.76
N GLU A 249 6.04 -0.90 -53.67
CA GLU A 249 6.84 -1.59 -52.66
C GLU A 249 6.02 -1.82 -51.38
N PHE A 250 5.98 -3.06 -50.91
CA PHE A 250 5.34 -3.44 -49.65
C PHE A 250 6.39 -3.75 -48.60
N GLY A 251 6.16 -3.32 -47.37
CA GLY A 251 7.04 -3.67 -46.29
C GLY A 251 6.32 -3.76 -44.95
N GLU A 252 7.01 -4.35 -44.00
CA GLU A 252 6.60 -4.38 -42.59
C GLU A 252 7.65 -3.65 -41.77
N PHE A 253 7.22 -2.92 -40.74
CA PHE A 253 8.15 -2.36 -39.77
C PHE A 253 8.80 -3.49 -38.96
N SER A 254 10.09 -3.37 -38.70
CA SER A 254 10.82 -4.33 -37.88
C SER A 254 10.25 -4.41 -36.47
N GLN A 255 10.24 -5.61 -35.88
CA GLN A 255 9.83 -5.79 -34.48
C GLN A 255 10.86 -5.15 -33.55
N VAL A 256 10.36 -4.48 -32.51
CA VAL A 256 11.21 -3.97 -31.43
C VAL A 256 11.64 -5.14 -30.53
N ASP A 257 12.92 -5.24 -30.23
CA ASP A 257 13.41 -6.22 -29.26
C ASP A 257 12.99 -5.81 -27.84
N LEU A 258 12.24 -6.67 -27.16
CA LEU A 258 11.78 -6.43 -25.79
C LEU A 258 12.80 -6.86 -24.72
N ARG A 259 13.93 -7.52 -25.11
CA ARG A 259 14.93 -7.98 -24.15
C ARG A 259 15.55 -6.85 -23.33
N PRO A 260 15.93 -5.70 -23.90
CA PRO A 260 16.47 -4.59 -23.13
C PRO A 260 15.52 -4.07 -22.04
N LEU A 261 14.21 -4.08 -22.33
CA LEU A 261 13.20 -3.69 -21.33
C LEU A 261 13.08 -4.71 -20.20
N LEU A 262 13.23 -6.01 -20.50
CA LEU A 262 13.25 -7.05 -19.48
C LEU A 262 14.49 -6.97 -18.59
N GLU A 263 15.64 -6.69 -19.17
CA GLU A 263 16.91 -6.49 -18.45
C GLU A 263 16.80 -5.27 -17.53
N SER A 264 16.32 -4.13 -18.04
CA SER A 264 16.09 -2.94 -17.23
C SER A 264 15.11 -3.18 -16.07
N ALA A 265 14.02 -3.94 -16.30
CA ALA A 265 13.09 -4.30 -15.23
C ALA A 265 13.77 -5.17 -14.15
N ARG A 266 14.65 -6.10 -14.54
CA ARG A 266 15.41 -6.93 -13.58
C ARG A 266 16.39 -6.10 -12.75
N ASP A 267 17.07 -5.13 -13.37
CA ASP A 267 17.95 -4.21 -12.67
C ASP A 267 17.19 -3.36 -11.66
N ASP A 268 16.01 -2.85 -12.02
CA ASP A 268 15.14 -2.11 -11.10
C ASP A 268 14.63 -2.98 -9.95
N VAL A 269 14.28 -4.24 -10.20
CA VAL A 269 13.91 -5.20 -9.14
C VAL A 269 15.09 -5.47 -8.21
N THR A 270 16.32 -5.58 -8.75
CA THR A 270 17.52 -5.74 -7.94
C THR A 270 17.80 -4.51 -7.08
N ALA A 271 17.60 -3.32 -7.62
CA ALA A 271 17.70 -2.07 -6.87
C ALA A 271 16.65 -1.99 -5.76
N PHE A 272 15.40 -2.39 -6.05
CA PHE A 272 14.32 -2.46 -5.07
C PHE A 272 14.66 -3.38 -3.89
N VAL A 273 15.12 -4.60 -4.19
CA VAL A 273 15.54 -5.60 -3.21
C VAL A 273 16.69 -5.07 -2.33
N THR A 274 17.64 -4.37 -2.95
CA THR A 274 18.79 -3.79 -2.23
C THR A 274 18.36 -2.69 -1.27
N LEU A 275 17.45 -1.79 -1.69
CA LEU A 275 16.95 -0.68 -0.88
C LEU A 275 16.08 -1.15 0.29
N THR A 276 15.28 -2.19 0.07
CA THR A 276 14.37 -2.72 1.09
C THR A 276 15.03 -3.75 2.00
N GLY A 277 16.23 -4.24 1.65
CA GLY A 277 16.92 -5.28 2.40
C GLY A 277 16.24 -6.65 2.31
N LEU A 278 15.34 -6.85 1.36
CA LEU A 278 14.74 -8.16 1.10
C LEU A 278 15.81 -9.16 0.65
N PRO A 279 15.75 -10.42 1.11
CA PRO A 279 16.57 -11.47 0.54
C PRO A 279 16.27 -11.66 -0.96
N PRO A 280 17.27 -11.73 -1.84
CA PRO A 280 17.07 -11.81 -3.30
C PRO A 280 16.20 -12.97 -3.75
N HIS A 281 16.19 -14.08 -3.01
CA HIS A 281 15.40 -15.28 -3.34
C HIS A 281 13.88 -15.08 -3.20
N TYR A 282 13.42 -14.05 -2.45
CA TYR A 282 11.99 -13.71 -2.37
C TYR A 282 11.42 -13.20 -3.70
N VAL A 283 12.27 -12.67 -4.56
CA VAL A 283 11.86 -12.02 -5.82
C VAL A 283 12.40 -12.73 -7.05
N ALA A 284 13.61 -13.27 -7.01
CA ALA A 284 14.31 -13.81 -8.19
C ALA A 284 13.91 -15.24 -8.55
N GLY A 285 13.31 -16.02 -7.64
CA GLY A 285 12.93 -17.42 -7.87
C GLY A 285 14.10 -18.38 -8.13
N ASP A 286 15.33 -17.88 -8.26
CA ASP A 286 16.52 -18.66 -8.57
C ASP A 286 17.19 -19.16 -7.29
N LEU A 287 16.56 -20.11 -6.61
CA LEU A 287 17.18 -20.90 -5.54
C LEU A 287 18.11 -21.98 -6.11
N VAL A 288 18.89 -21.64 -7.12
CA VAL A 288 19.82 -22.61 -7.70
C VAL A 288 21.04 -22.75 -6.76
N ASN A 289 21.07 -23.84 -6.00
CA ASN A 289 22.19 -24.30 -5.14
C ASN A 289 22.51 -23.46 -3.89
N ALA A 290 21.54 -22.76 -3.29
CA ALA A 290 21.76 -22.20 -1.95
C ALA A 290 21.65 -23.31 -0.88
N SER A 291 22.67 -23.45 -0.02
CA SER A 291 22.59 -24.32 1.13
C SER A 291 21.60 -23.77 2.17
N ALA A 292 21.01 -24.64 3.00
CA ALA A 292 20.15 -24.21 4.09
C ALA A 292 20.81 -23.16 5.00
N ASP A 293 22.12 -23.29 5.25
CA ASP A 293 22.90 -22.33 6.04
C ASP A 293 23.02 -20.97 5.35
N ALA A 294 23.17 -20.94 4.01
CA ALA A 294 23.23 -19.70 3.24
C ALA A 294 21.88 -18.97 3.22
N LEU A 295 20.77 -19.71 3.16
CA LEU A 295 19.43 -19.18 3.27
C LEU A 295 19.16 -18.61 4.66
N ALA A 296 19.47 -19.36 5.72
CA ALA A 296 19.36 -18.89 7.10
C ALA A 296 20.20 -17.64 7.36
N ALA A 297 21.43 -17.56 6.82
CA ALA A 297 22.29 -16.38 6.94
C ALA A 297 21.74 -15.16 6.15
N ALA A 298 21.06 -15.38 5.01
CA ALA A 298 20.43 -14.32 4.25
C ALA A 298 19.15 -13.77 4.93
N GLU A 299 18.50 -14.61 5.73
CA GLU A 299 17.30 -14.25 6.51
C GLU A 299 17.61 -13.62 7.88
N ALA A 300 18.83 -13.75 8.37
CA ALA A 300 19.26 -13.26 9.68
C ALA A 300 19.60 -11.75 9.74
N ARG A 301 19.21 -10.97 8.73
CA ARG A 301 19.44 -9.51 8.66
C ARG A 301 18.35 -8.70 9.29
#